data_03a92f2c423fe1e50f5b7a1dc67318cc
#
_entry.id   03a92f2c423fe1e50f5b7a1dc67318cc
#
_cell.length_a   1.000
_cell.length_b   1.000
_cell.length_c   1.000
_cell.angle_alpha   90.00
_cell.angle_beta   90.00
_cell.angle_gamma   90.00
#
_symmetry.space_group_name_H-M   'P 1'
#
loop_
_entity.id
_entity.type
_entity.pdbx_description
1 polymer ?
#
loop_
_entity_poly.entity_id
_entity_poly.type
_entity_poly.pdbx_seq_one_letter_code
_entity_poly.pdbx_strand_id
1 'polypeptide(L)'
;MLSFLFLQLFKLQREDTNYYLWGKINIPMNQKSKYILLLLTGSFTMWGCDTAPTDQSLLEGLKTDVTYLAADDLGGRAIGTDGEQRAAKYLEIEFERIGLEPKGTELYFQPFTVSKPTNPHEEAIIGTDGEGVTGTNVIGFIDNQADKTIVIGAHFDHLGMGAQGSLHRGDSAIHNGADDNASGTAALVALAKILKHQKHSSNFLFIAFSGEENGLWGSNYFVKNPTIELSTVNYMINMDMVGRMNEEKTLAINGVGTSPSFLPILETVNTDSLKLVTSESGVGPSDHTSFYLQDLPVLHFFTGQHEDYHKPSDDSNLINYDGLLLVVKYIERLVGQLDAEPKLSFTKTKDSNGDSPRFTVSLGVVPDYLYDGKGMRIDGVSEDKPAQASGLMKGDIILQMGDSTIVDMMSYMRALSAFQKGDSTSVTYERAGAKLEAKVKF
;
A
#
# COMPACT_ATOMS: atom_id res chain seq x y z
N MET A 1 -12.32 -51.90 9.51
CA MET A 1 -12.82 -51.72 10.88
C MET A 1 -12.11 -50.60 11.64
N LEU A 2 -10.93 -50.16 11.25
CA LEU A 2 -10.25 -48.98 11.85
C LEU A 2 -10.71 -47.61 11.33
N SER A 3 -11.23 -47.54 10.10
CA SER A 3 -11.69 -46.28 9.50
C SER A 3 -12.99 -45.72 10.07
N PHE A 4 -13.80 -46.57 10.71
CA PHE A 4 -15.08 -46.15 11.30
C PHE A 4 -14.98 -45.56 12.70
N LEU A 5 -13.89 -45.86 13.43
CA LEU A 5 -13.65 -45.31 14.75
C LEU A 5 -13.07 -43.85 14.70
N PHE A 6 -12.39 -43.49 13.62
CA PHE A 6 -11.82 -42.15 13.47
C PHE A 6 -12.87 -41.09 13.12
N LEU A 7 -13.93 -41.47 12.41
CA LEU A 7 -15.04 -40.55 12.08
C LEU A 7 -15.97 -40.23 13.25
N GLN A 8 -16.02 -41.08 14.27
CA GLN A 8 -16.83 -40.81 15.47
C GLN A 8 -16.12 -39.90 16.48
N LEU A 9 -14.81 -39.85 16.49
CA LEU A 9 -14.04 -38.96 17.39
C LEU A 9 -14.07 -37.50 16.94
N PHE A 10 -14.21 -37.23 15.64
CA PHE A 10 -14.34 -35.85 15.11
C PHE A 10 -15.75 -35.26 15.20
N LYS A 11 -16.77 -36.09 15.45
CA LYS A 11 -18.17 -35.61 15.57
C LYS A 11 -18.59 -35.23 16.98
N LEU A 12 -17.73 -35.48 17.98
CA LEU A 12 -18.01 -35.20 19.41
C LEU A 12 -17.33 -33.92 19.93
N GLN A 13 -16.71 -33.13 19.06
CA GLN A 13 -16.03 -31.88 19.45
C GLN A 13 -16.78 -30.60 19.07
N ARG A 14 -18.06 -30.71 18.75
CA ARG A 14 -18.94 -29.56 18.60
C ARG A 14 -20.24 -29.82 19.37
N GLU A 15 -20.25 -29.44 20.64
CA GLU A 15 -21.36 -28.89 21.40
C GLU A 15 -20.96 -28.77 22.87
N ASP A 16 -21.16 -27.58 23.42
CA ASP A 16 -20.87 -27.20 24.78
C ASP A 16 -21.52 -28.10 25.81
N THR A 17 -20.77 -28.58 26.76
CA THR A 17 -21.00 -28.51 28.22
C THR A 17 -20.11 -29.49 28.95
N ASN A 18 -19.45 -28.99 30.00
CA ASN A 18 -18.64 -29.74 30.99
C ASN A 18 -19.40 -30.89 31.66
N TYR A 19 -18.94 -32.12 31.50
CA TYR A 19 -19.00 -33.14 32.55
C TYR A 19 -17.86 -34.14 32.35
N TYR A 20 -16.90 -34.15 33.28
CA TYR A 20 -15.85 -35.17 33.41
C TYR A 20 -16.46 -36.47 34.01
N LEU A 21 -16.50 -37.53 33.25
CA LEU A 21 -16.67 -38.90 33.76
C LEU A 21 -15.52 -39.78 33.24
N TRP A 22 -14.47 -39.89 34.02
CA TRP A 22 -13.40 -40.87 33.80
C TRP A 22 -13.84 -42.26 34.29
N GLY A 23 -14.37 -43.06 33.39
CA GLY A 23 -14.44 -44.51 33.61
C GLY A 23 -13.10 -45.16 33.26
N LYS A 24 -12.42 -45.75 34.25
CA LYS A 24 -11.20 -46.52 34.03
C LYS A 24 -11.53 -47.79 33.23
N ILE A 25 -11.22 -47.81 31.94
CA ILE A 25 -11.19 -49.02 31.13
C ILE A 25 -9.77 -49.61 31.24
N ASN A 26 -9.59 -50.65 32.02
CA ASN A 26 -8.36 -51.42 32.08
C ASN A 26 -8.33 -52.43 30.91
N ILE A 27 -7.58 -52.09 29.87
CA ILE A 27 -7.24 -53.02 28.79
C ILE A 27 -5.85 -53.57 29.09
N PRO A 28 -5.67 -54.89 29.29
CA PRO A 28 -4.35 -55.46 29.47
C PRO A 28 -3.58 -55.44 28.14
N MET A 29 -2.65 -54.53 28.01
CA MET A 29 -1.77 -54.46 26.82
C MET A 29 -0.51 -55.28 27.04
N ASN A 30 -0.23 -56.24 26.16
CA ASN A 30 0.98 -57.02 26.10
C ASN A 30 2.19 -56.09 25.79
N GLN A 31 3.35 -56.42 26.42
CA GLN A 31 4.57 -55.57 26.31
C GLN A 31 5.01 -55.22 24.90
N LYS A 32 4.73 -56.07 23.92
CA LYS A 32 5.05 -55.78 22.49
C LYS A 32 4.18 -54.68 21.88
N SER A 33 2.97 -54.43 22.38
CA SER A 33 2.08 -53.35 21.90
C SER A 33 2.50 -51.98 22.44
N LYS A 34 3.24 -51.92 23.55
CA LYS A 34 3.74 -50.63 24.09
C LYS A 34 4.84 -50.00 23.22
N TYR A 35 5.66 -50.82 22.56
CA TYR A 35 6.72 -50.32 21.68
C TYR A 35 6.18 -49.85 20.31
N ILE A 36 5.10 -50.42 19.83
CA ILE A 36 4.45 -50.02 18.57
C ILE A 36 3.70 -48.68 18.75
N LEU A 37 3.11 -48.42 19.91
CA LEU A 37 2.44 -47.16 20.22
C LEU A 37 3.45 -46.00 20.43
N LEU A 38 4.63 -46.29 21.03
CA LEU A 38 5.71 -45.31 21.19
C LEU A 38 6.41 -44.97 19.85
N LEU A 39 6.41 -45.90 18.89
CA LEU A 39 6.96 -45.66 17.54
C LEU A 39 6.00 -44.88 16.63
N LEU A 40 4.71 -44.92 16.89
CA LEU A 40 3.69 -44.17 16.13
C LEU A 40 3.49 -42.74 16.64
N THR A 41 3.85 -42.43 17.89
CA THR A 41 3.83 -41.04 18.40
C THR A 41 5.10 -40.26 18.16
N GLY A 42 6.18 -40.91 17.72
CA GLY A 42 7.49 -40.30 17.41
C GLY A 42 7.63 -39.81 15.97
N SER A 43 6.61 -39.97 15.09
CA SER A 43 6.76 -39.75 13.66
C SER A 43 5.85 -38.62 13.11
N PHE A 44 5.30 -37.74 13.93
CA PHE A 44 4.48 -36.60 13.43
C PHE A 44 4.95 -35.25 13.98
N THR A 45 6.26 -35.07 14.13
CA THR A 45 6.85 -33.74 14.05
C THR A 45 7.51 -33.65 12.68
N MET A 46 6.73 -33.56 11.63
CA MET A 46 7.15 -32.84 10.45
C MET A 46 7.28 -31.38 10.87
N TRP A 47 8.39 -31.04 11.49
CA TRP A 47 8.90 -29.69 11.38
C TRP A 47 9.13 -29.47 9.88
N GLY A 48 8.16 -28.88 9.21
CA GLY A 48 8.44 -28.20 7.97
C GLY A 48 9.57 -27.25 8.33
N CYS A 49 10.79 -27.49 7.82
CA CYS A 49 11.80 -26.45 7.82
C CYS A 49 11.15 -25.27 7.11
N ASP A 50 10.85 -24.25 7.89
CA ASP A 50 10.38 -22.97 7.37
C ASP A 50 11.58 -22.38 6.63
N THR A 51 11.70 -22.69 5.35
CA THR A 51 12.82 -22.28 4.50
C THR A 51 12.53 -20.90 3.96
N ALA A 52 13.56 -20.06 3.89
CA ALA A 52 13.45 -18.75 3.27
C ALA A 52 12.80 -18.88 1.87
N PRO A 53 11.90 -17.95 1.50
CA PRO A 53 11.19 -18.03 0.25
C PRO A 53 12.16 -17.93 -0.94
N THR A 54 11.90 -18.71 -1.99
CA THR A 54 12.61 -18.62 -3.26
C THR A 54 11.96 -17.58 -4.16
N ASP A 55 12.69 -17.04 -5.15
CA ASP A 55 12.12 -16.09 -6.10
C ASP A 55 10.91 -16.68 -6.84
N GLN A 56 10.94 -17.99 -7.16
CA GLN A 56 9.79 -18.68 -7.76
C GLN A 56 8.57 -18.68 -6.84
N SER A 57 8.75 -18.98 -5.54
CA SER A 57 7.64 -18.98 -4.57
C SER A 57 7.13 -17.57 -4.29
N LEU A 58 7.99 -16.55 -4.31
CA LEU A 58 7.59 -15.15 -4.22
C LEU A 58 6.77 -14.73 -5.44
N LEU A 59 7.21 -15.08 -6.65
CA LEU A 59 6.48 -14.78 -7.88
C LEU A 59 5.09 -15.42 -7.91
N GLU A 60 4.96 -16.68 -7.48
CA GLU A 60 3.68 -17.37 -7.34
C GLU A 60 2.80 -16.71 -6.28
N GLY A 61 3.38 -16.29 -5.16
CA GLY A 61 2.70 -15.54 -4.11
C GLY A 61 2.17 -14.21 -4.62
N LEU A 62 3.00 -13.39 -5.26
CA LEU A 62 2.60 -12.11 -5.85
C LEU A 62 1.44 -12.27 -6.83
N LYS A 63 1.48 -13.29 -7.71
CA LYS A 63 0.36 -13.60 -8.63
C LYS A 63 -0.92 -13.96 -7.89
N THR A 64 -0.80 -14.77 -6.85
CA THR A 64 -1.95 -15.20 -6.04
C THR A 64 -2.58 -14.03 -5.32
N ASP A 65 -1.75 -13.21 -4.63
CA ASP A 65 -2.19 -12.10 -3.82
C ASP A 65 -2.88 -11.02 -4.69
N VAL A 66 -2.26 -10.62 -5.82
CA VAL A 66 -2.85 -9.66 -6.76
C VAL A 66 -4.14 -10.21 -7.37
N THR A 67 -4.15 -11.48 -7.83
CA THR A 67 -5.34 -12.08 -8.45
C THR A 67 -6.52 -12.14 -7.48
N TYR A 68 -6.27 -12.43 -6.21
CA TYR A 68 -7.31 -12.44 -5.19
C TYR A 68 -7.82 -11.02 -4.90
N LEU A 69 -6.90 -10.08 -4.62
CA LEU A 69 -7.27 -8.71 -4.26
C LEU A 69 -7.95 -7.96 -5.39
N ALA A 70 -7.57 -8.21 -6.65
CA ALA A 70 -8.17 -7.59 -7.83
C ALA A 70 -9.30 -8.44 -8.45
N ALA A 71 -9.89 -9.37 -7.71
CA ALA A 71 -11.00 -10.18 -8.22
C ALA A 71 -12.32 -9.41 -8.17
N ASP A 72 -13.17 -9.59 -9.19
CA ASP A 72 -14.53 -9.03 -9.25
C ASP A 72 -15.38 -9.33 -8.00
N ASP A 73 -15.13 -10.48 -7.38
CA ASP A 73 -15.81 -10.91 -6.15
C ASP A 73 -15.62 -9.95 -4.98
N LEU A 74 -14.55 -9.15 -4.96
CA LEU A 74 -14.31 -8.12 -3.96
C LEU A 74 -14.94 -6.75 -4.32
N GLY A 75 -15.62 -6.66 -5.47
CA GLY A 75 -16.36 -5.47 -5.87
C GLY A 75 -15.55 -4.18 -5.88
N GLY A 76 -14.22 -4.28 -6.12
CA GLY A 76 -13.30 -3.14 -6.13
C GLY A 76 -12.96 -2.59 -4.74
N ARG A 77 -13.15 -3.32 -3.66
CA ARG A 77 -12.62 -3.09 -2.29
C ARG A 77 -12.81 -1.68 -1.72
N ALA A 78 -13.87 -0.98 -2.11
CA ALA A 78 -14.09 0.38 -1.57
C ALA A 78 -14.29 0.32 -0.04
N ILE A 79 -13.73 1.32 0.65
CA ILE A 79 -13.84 1.43 2.11
C ILE A 79 -15.29 1.31 2.58
N GLY A 80 -15.51 0.54 3.65
CA GLY A 80 -16.82 0.30 4.26
C GLY A 80 -17.69 -0.70 3.53
N THR A 81 -17.18 -1.39 2.50
CA THR A 81 -17.90 -2.45 1.77
C THR A 81 -17.53 -3.85 2.27
N ASP A 82 -18.37 -4.84 1.92
CA ASP A 82 -18.04 -6.26 2.16
C ASP A 82 -16.73 -6.67 1.45
N GLY A 83 -16.48 -6.10 0.27
CA GLY A 83 -15.24 -6.35 -0.47
C GLY A 83 -13.99 -5.94 0.28
N GLU A 84 -14.00 -4.75 0.89
CA GLU A 84 -12.90 -4.27 1.76
C GLU A 84 -12.72 -5.18 2.98
N GLN A 85 -13.79 -5.56 3.66
CA GLN A 85 -13.74 -6.45 4.83
C GLN A 85 -13.18 -7.84 4.47
N ARG A 86 -13.55 -8.39 3.31
CA ARG A 86 -13.01 -9.67 2.82
C ARG A 86 -11.54 -9.55 2.43
N ALA A 87 -11.11 -8.44 1.86
CA ALA A 87 -9.70 -8.16 1.59
C ALA A 87 -8.90 -8.03 2.89
N ALA A 88 -9.41 -7.30 3.89
CA ALA A 88 -8.80 -7.21 5.21
C ALA A 88 -8.66 -8.58 5.89
N LYS A 89 -9.70 -9.43 5.79
CA LYS A 89 -9.64 -10.80 6.33
C LYS A 89 -8.65 -11.70 5.61
N TYR A 90 -8.49 -11.53 4.30
CA TYR A 90 -7.46 -12.21 3.52
C TYR A 90 -6.05 -11.83 4.01
N LEU A 91 -5.80 -10.55 4.22
CA LEU A 91 -4.51 -10.04 4.69
C LEU A 91 -4.19 -10.51 6.11
N GLU A 92 -5.18 -10.55 7.00
CA GLU A 92 -5.01 -11.16 8.34
C GLU A 92 -4.53 -12.62 8.22
N ILE A 93 -5.18 -13.44 7.36
CA ILE A 93 -4.81 -14.83 7.15
C ILE A 93 -3.38 -14.96 6.59
N GLU A 94 -2.99 -14.10 5.64
CA GLU A 94 -1.62 -14.12 5.11
C GLU A 94 -0.60 -13.70 6.20
N PHE A 95 -0.88 -12.68 7.00
CA PHE A 95 0.00 -12.26 8.11
C PHE A 95 0.12 -13.37 9.17
N GLU A 96 -0.99 -14.04 9.52
CA GLU A 96 -0.97 -15.18 10.42
C GLU A 96 -0.15 -16.36 9.84
N ARG A 97 -0.31 -16.65 8.54
CA ARG A 97 0.45 -17.73 7.84
C ARG A 97 1.95 -17.45 7.81
N ILE A 98 2.36 -16.19 7.67
CA ILE A 98 3.76 -15.75 7.74
C ILE A 98 4.29 -15.84 9.18
N GLY A 99 3.42 -15.85 10.17
CA GLY A 99 3.77 -15.83 11.59
C GLY A 99 4.12 -14.45 12.10
N LEU A 100 3.49 -13.41 11.56
CA LEU A 100 3.56 -12.07 12.14
C LEU A 100 2.78 -12.02 13.44
N GLU A 101 3.20 -11.17 14.37
CA GLU A 101 2.43 -10.90 15.59
C GLU A 101 1.31 -9.90 15.26
N PRO A 102 0.09 -10.07 15.81
CA PRO A 102 -0.96 -9.08 15.67
C PRO A 102 -0.56 -7.76 16.36
N LYS A 103 -0.77 -6.63 15.69
CA LYS A 103 -0.40 -5.31 16.22
C LYS A 103 -1.45 -4.23 15.97
N GLY A 104 -2.67 -4.62 15.63
CA GLY A 104 -3.84 -3.72 15.60
C GLY A 104 -4.40 -3.45 17.00
N THR A 105 -5.50 -2.73 17.08
CA THR A 105 -6.26 -2.56 18.33
C THR A 105 -7.16 -3.76 18.62
N GLU A 106 -7.52 -4.52 17.59
CA GLU A 106 -8.30 -5.76 17.65
C GLU A 106 -7.54 -6.85 16.89
N LEU A 107 -6.56 -7.51 17.54
CA LEU A 107 -5.63 -8.45 16.92
C LEU A 107 -4.86 -7.78 15.76
N TYR A 108 -5.07 -8.22 14.52
CA TYR A 108 -4.46 -7.59 13.34
C TYR A 108 -5.20 -6.34 12.87
N PHE A 109 -6.43 -6.11 13.33
CA PHE A 109 -7.27 -5.02 12.83
C PHE A 109 -7.13 -3.76 13.66
N GLN A 110 -7.16 -2.62 12.97
CA GLN A 110 -7.33 -1.31 13.55
C GLN A 110 -8.51 -0.62 12.86
N PRO A 111 -9.75 -0.87 13.34
CA PRO A 111 -10.93 -0.24 12.79
C PRO A 111 -10.95 1.26 13.13
N PHE A 112 -11.50 2.04 12.20
CA PHE A 112 -11.75 3.47 12.37
C PHE A 112 -13.02 3.87 11.64
N THR A 113 -13.66 4.95 12.09
CA THR A 113 -14.88 5.46 11.47
C THR A 113 -14.64 6.87 10.93
N VAL A 114 -15.12 7.13 9.74
CA VAL A 114 -15.04 8.44 9.09
C VAL A 114 -16.44 9.01 8.96
N SER A 115 -16.72 10.05 9.72
CA SER A 115 -17.96 10.81 9.62
C SER A 115 -17.80 11.88 8.54
N LYS A 116 -18.62 11.81 7.50
CA LYS A 116 -18.70 12.89 6.50
C LYS A 116 -19.48 14.05 7.11
N PRO A 117 -18.94 15.26 7.14
CA PRO A 117 -19.66 16.40 7.61
C PRO A 117 -20.88 16.68 6.72
N THR A 118 -21.95 17.19 7.31
CA THR A 118 -23.16 17.61 6.59
C THR A 118 -22.88 18.81 5.67
N ASN A 119 -21.87 19.59 5.99
CA ASN A 119 -21.38 20.70 5.19
C ASN A 119 -20.18 20.21 4.33
N PRO A 120 -20.28 20.23 2.99
CA PRO A 120 -19.20 19.76 2.09
C PRO A 120 -17.90 20.58 2.16
N HIS A 121 -17.89 21.69 2.90
CA HIS A 121 -16.72 22.53 3.14
C HIS A 121 -15.97 22.21 4.45
N GLU A 122 -16.51 21.31 5.26
CA GLU A 122 -15.86 20.83 6.47
C GLU A 122 -15.09 19.55 6.22
N GLU A 123 -14.03 19.33 6.98
CA GLU A 123 -13.21 18.11 6.89
C GLU A 123 -13.98 16.90 7.42
N ALA A 124 -13.72 15.73 6.83
CA ALA A 124 -14.16 14.47 7.38
C ALA A 124 -13.50 14.25 8.76
N ILE A 125 -14.29 13.87 9.74
CA ILE A 125 -13.79 13.56 11.08
C ILE A 125 -13.44 12.07 11.11
N ILE A 126 -12.17 11.77 11.36
CA ILE A 126 -11.67 10.41 11.48
C ILE A 126 -11.54 10.07 12.97
N GLY A 127 -12.22 9.05 13.44
CA GLY A 127 -12.24 8.64 14.84
C GLY A 127 -12.67 7.19 15.04
N THR A 128 -13.09 6.84 16.25
CA THR A 128 -13.61 5.50 16.59
C THR A 128 -15.12 5.48 16.79
N ASP A 129 -15.73 6.65 17.02
CA ASP A 129 -17.14 6.77 17.42
C ASP A 129 -17.90 7.64 16.43
N GLY A 130 -19.09 7.21 16.02
CA GLY A 130 -20.01 8.02 15.23
C GLY A 130 -20.70 7.26 14.10
N GLU A 131 -21.70 7.91 13.50
CA GLU A 131 -22.32 7.45 12.26
C GLU A 131 -21.39 7.82 11.07
N GLY A 132 -20.94 6.83 10.30
CA GLY A 132 -20.04 7.08 9.18
C GLY A 132 -19.65 5.82 8.43
N VAL A 133 -18.63 5.93 7.60
CA VAL A 133 -18.02 4.81 6.89
C VAL A 133 -16.92 4.23 7.78
N THR A 134 -16.96 2.92 8.02
CA THR A 134 -15.91 2.23 8.79
C THR A 134 -14.90 1.61 7.84
N GLY A 135 -13.63 1.96 8.02
CA GLY A 135 -12.49 1.31 7.39
C GLY A 135 -11.67 0.52 8.41
N THR A 136 -10.79 -0.33 7.94
CA THR A 136 -9.98 -1.18 8.83
C THR A 136 -8.56 -1.34 8.30
N ASN A 137 -7.56 -0.75 8.98
CA ASN A 137 -6.16 -1.07 8.71
C ASN A 137 -5.85 -2.49 9.20
N VAL A 138 -4.98 -3.21 8.48
CA VAL A 138 -4.49 -4.55 8.87
C VAL A 138 -3.02 -4.44 9.24
N ILE A 139 -2.66 -4.83 10.47
CA ILE A 139 -1.35 -4.53 11.04
C ILE A 139 -0.71 -5.80 11.60
N GLY A 140 0.45 -6.16 11.03
CA GLY A 140 1.28 -7.27 11.48
C GLY A 140 2.66 -6.79 11.92
N PHE A 141 3.32 -7.54 12.81
CA PHE A 141 4.58 -7.14 13.42
C PHE A 141 5.61 -8.28 13.45
N ILE A 142 6.86 -7.96 13.19
CA ILE A 142 8.00 -8.83 13.49
C ILE A 142 8.77 -8.20 14.64
N ASP A 143 8.70 -8.85 15.81
CA ASP A 143 9.47 -8.45 16.98
C ASP A 143 10.86 -9.11 16.95
N ASN A 144 11.87 -8.33 16.64
CA ASN A 144 13.28 -8.69 16.75
C ASN A 144 13.89 -8.20 18.06
N GLN A 145 13.07 -7.72 19.00
CA GLN A 145 13.48 -7.14 20.27
C GLN A 145 14.45 -5.95 20.10
N ALA A 146 14.22 -5.17 19.07
CA ALA A 146 15.05 -4.01 18.69
C ALA A 146 14.46 -2.70 19.22
N ASP A 147 15.33 -1.69 19.40
CA ASP A 147 14.92 -0.35 19.85
C ASP A 147 14.29 0.49 18.72
N LYS A 148 14.49 0.10 17.47
CA LYS A 148 14.00 0.81 16.29
C LYS A 148 13.06 -0.07 15.47
N THR A 149 12.04 0.55 14.86
CA THR A 149 11.05 -0.10 14.01
C THR A 149 11.05 0.51 12.62
N ILE A 150 11.01 -0.32 11.60
CA ILE A 150 10.79 0.08 10.20
C ILE A 150 9.32 -0.18 9.89
N VAL A 151 8.62 0.83 9.34
CA VAL A 151 7.25 0.69 8.87
C VAL A 151 7.27 0.42 7.37
N ILE A 152 6.54 -0.60 6.94
CA ILE A 152 6.34 -0.93 5.53
C ILE A 152 4.83 -0.92 5.31
N GLY A 153 4.36 -0.13 4.33
CA GLY A 153 2.95 0.09 4.09
C GLY A 153 2.55 0.06 2.63
N ALA A 154 1.28 -0.25 2.40
CA ALA A 154 0.57 -0.12 1.15
C ALA A 154 -0.93 -0.02 1.45
N HIS A 155 -1.71 0.72 0.66
CA HIS A 155 -3.15 0.65 0.81
C HIS A 155 -3.73 -0.55 0.06
N PHE A 156 -4.86 -1.06 0.52
CA PHE A 156 -5.53 -2.21 -0.10
C PHE A 156 -6.96 -1.91 -0.56
N ASP A 157 -7.51 -0.77 -0.19
CA ASP A 157 -8.79 -0.30 -0.72
C ASP A 157 -8.65 0.20 -2.16
N HIS A 158 -9.79 0.33 -2.86
CA HIS A 158 -9.85 0.97 -4.17
C HIS A 158 -11.25 1.56 -4.42
N LEU A 159 -11.58 1.91 -5.66
CA LEU A 159 -12.72 2.76 -6.03
C LEU A 159 -14.08 2.03 -6.07
N GLY A 160 -14.15 0.73 -5.80
CA GLY A 160 -15.40 -0.01 -5.80
C GLY A 160 -16.07 -0.04 -7.17
N MET A 161 -17.31 0.43 -7.22
CA MET A 161 -18.09 0.53 -8.46
C MET A 161 -17.82 1.80 -9.27
N GLY A 162 -16.68 2.49 -9.00
CA GLY A 162 -16.28 3.67 -9.75
C GLY A 162 -16.99 4.95 -9.32
N ALA A 163 -16.98 5.25 -8.01
CA ALA A 163 -17.55 6.48 -7.47
C ALA A 163 -16.62 7.69 -7.68
N GLN A 164 -16.33 8.42 -6.61
CA GLN A 164 -15.42 9.56 -6.64
C GLN A 164 -14.00 9.07 -6.97
N GLY A 165 -13.28 9.77 -7.82
CA GLY A 165 -11.91 9.39 -8.24
C GLY A 165 -11.85 8.66 -9.59
N SER A 166 -12.93 7.96 -10.00
CA SER A 166 -12.94 7.20 -11.25
C SER A 166 -12.69 8.07 -12.50
N LEU A 167 -11.84 7.58 -13.39
CA LEU A 167 -11.61 8.12 -14.73
C LEU A 167 -12.42 7.40 -15.82
N HIS A 168 -13.23 6.39 -15.44
CA HIS A 168 -14.16 5.72 -16.34
C HIS A 168 -15.38 6.60 -16.63
N ARG A 169 -15.84 6.63 -17.89
CA ARG A 169 -16.98 7.45 -18.34
C ARG A 169 -18.18 6.63 -18.80
N GLY A 170 -18.12 5.31 -18.64
CA GLY A 170 -19.21 4.41 -18.95
C GLY A 170 -20.20 4.25 -17.80
N ASP A 171 -21.02 3.20 -17.90
CA ASP A 171 -21.89 2.76 -16.81
C ASP A 171 -21.05 2.34 -15.60
N SER A 172 -21.67 2.35 -14.42
CA SER A 172 -21.02 1.87 -13.18
C SER A 172 -20.44 0.47 -13.37
N ALA A 173 -19.17 0.31 -13.11
CA ALA A 173 -18.44 -0.94 -13.28
C ALA A 173 -17.46 -1.15 -12.12
N ILE A 174 -17.07 -2.41 -11.89
CA ILE A 174 -16.10 -2.74 -10.85
C ILE A 174 -14.74 -2.17 -11.26
N HIS A 175 -14.09 -1.47 -10.34
CA HIS A 175 -12.71 -1.03 -10.47
C HIS A 175 -11.84 -1.97 -9.63
N ASN A 176 -11.21 -2.94 -10.30
CA ASN A 176 -10.46 -4.00 -9.62
C ASN A 176 -9.17 -3.52 -8.98
N GLY A 177 -8.55 -2.45 -9.50
CA GLY A 177 -7.36 -1.84 -8.92
C GLY A 177 -6.23 -2.84 -8.73
N ALA A 178 -5.82 -3.51 -9.83
CA ALA A 178 -4.79 -4.53 -9.75
C ALA A 178 -3.40 -3.91 -9.54
N ASP A 179 -3.10 -2.81 -10.23
CA ASP A 179 -1.91 -2.04 -9.93
C ASP A 179 -2.16 -1.08 -8.78
N ASP A 180 -3.31 -0.45 -8.75
CA ASP A 180 -3.75 0.50 -7.72
C ASP A 180 -4.82 -0.11 -6.77
N ASN A 181 -4.48 -0.70 -5.59
CA ASN A 181 -3.10 -0.97 -5.21
C ASN A 181 -2.95 -2.42 -4.69
N ALA A 182 -3.53 -3.40 -5.43
CA ALA A 182 -3.28 -4.79 -5.09
C ALA A 182 -1.80 -5.18 -5.30
N SER A 183 -1.09 -4.49 -6.22
CA SER A 183 0.33 -4.72 -6.47
C SER A 183 1.20 -4.35 -5.27
N GLY A 184 1.00 -3.17 -4.68
CA GLY A 184 1.72 -2.71 -3.48
C GLY A 184 1.37 -3.56 -2.27
N THR A 185 0.10 -3.95 -2.12
CA THR A 185 -0.34 -4.84 -1.05
C THR A 185 0.29 -6.24 -1.16
N ALA A 186 0.38 -6.80 -2.38
CA ALA A 186 1.07 -8.08 -2.61
C ALA A 186 2.59 -7.96 -2.34
N ALA A 187 3.22 -6.83 -2.71
CA ALA A 187 4.61 -6.56 -2.37
C ALA A 187 4.83 -6.47 -0.85
N LEU A 188 3.89 -5.86 -0.10
CA LEU A 188 3.91 -5.83 1.36
C LEU A 188 3.95 -7.24 1.96
N VAL A 189 3.07 -8.13 1.50
CA VAL A 189 3.01 -9.54 1.93
C VAL A 189 4.29 -10.29 1.57
N ALA A 190 4.84 -10.08 0.35
CA ALA A 190 6.08 -10.70 -0.09
C ALA A 190 7.29 -10.25 0.75
N LEU A 191 7.40 -8.95 1.06
CA LEU A 191 8.45 -8.41 1.93
C LEU A 191 8.32 -8.97 3.36
N ALA A 192 7.10 -9.11 3.89
CA ALA A 192 6.89 -9.74 5.18
C ALA A 192 7.40 -11.19 5.21
N LYS A 193 7.12 -11.97 4.15
CA LYS A 193 7.63 -13.35 3.98
C LYS A 193 9.16 -13.38 3.96
N ILE A 194 9.81 -12.46 3.26
CA ILE A 194 11.28 -12.39 3.18
C ILE A 194 11.90 -12.01 4.52
N LEU A 195 11.44 -10.89 5.09
CA LEU A 195 12.04 -10.30 6.29
C LEU A 195 11.84 -11.17 7.54
N LYS A 196 10.76 -11.96 7.59
CA LYS A 196 10.53 -12.93 8.67
C LYS A 196 11.61 -14.00 8.76
N HIS A 197 12.24 -14.36 7.63
CA HIS A 197 13.27 -15.41 7.58
C HIS A 197 14.70 -14.89 7.69
N GLN A 198 14.88 -13.58 7.85
CA GLN A 198 16.18 -12.94 7.95
C GLN A 198 16.44 -12.42 9.37
N LYS A 199 17.71 -12.20 9.70
CA LYS A 199 18.09 -11.57 10.98
C LYS A 199 18.26 -10.06 10.75
N HIS A 200 17.60 -9.28 11.58
CA HIS A 200 17.60 -7.83 11.52
C HIS A 200 17.89 -7.20 12.88
N SER A 201 18.38 -5.96 12.84
CA SER A 201 18.61 -5.12 14.02
C SER A 201 17.44 -4.15 14.29
N SER A 202 16.38 -4.24 13.48
CA SER A 202 15.13 -3.48 13.64
C SER A 202 13.93 -4.41 13.74
N ASN A 203 12.88 -3.94 14.40
CA ASN A 203 11.54 -4.52 14.29
C ASN A 203 10.89 -4.07 12.97
N PHE A 204 9.87 -4.80 12.50
CA PHE A 204 9.12 -4.41 11.31
C PHE A 204 7.63 -4.34 11.62
N LEU A 205 7.01 -3.25 11.20
CA LEU A 205 5.57 -3.05 11.26
C LEU A 205 5.02 -3.01 9.84
N PHE A 206 4.22 -4.00 9.48
CA PHE A 206 3.55 -4.09 8.18
C PHE A 206 2.14 -3.57 8.34
N ILE A 207 1.76 -2.59 7.51
CA ILE A 207 0.44 -1.98 7.57
C ILE A 207 -0.17 -1.97 6.17
N ALA A 208 -1.30 -2.67 6.00
CA ALA A 208 -2.18 -2.47 4.88
C ALA A 208 -3.22 -1.42 5.28
N PHE A 209 -3.20 -0.27 4.61
CA PHE A 209 -4.08 0.86 4.92
C PHE A 209 -5.40 0.73 4.17
N SER A 210 -6.50 1.23 4.79
CA SER A 210 -7.80 1.36 4.17
C SER A 210 -8.17 2.83 4.01
N GLY A 211 -8.91 3.17 2.95
CA GLY A 211 -9.42 4.51 2.71
C GLY A 211 -8.38 5.53 2.24
N GLU A 212 -7.33 5.07 1.59
CA GLU A 212 -6.34 5.93 0.92
C GLU A 212 -7.00 6.77 -0.17
N GLU A 213 -7.79 6.14 -1.03
CA GLU A 213 -8.53 6.72 -2.16
C GLU A 213 -9.50 7.85 -1.76
N ASN A 214 -9.84 7.91 -0.49
CA ASN A 214 -10.72 8.93 0.08
C ASN A 214 -9.96 10.08 0.75
N GLY A 215 -8.63 10.05 0.73
CA GLY A 215 -7.77 11.07 1.29
C GLY A 215 -6.93 10.60 2.47
N LEU A 216 -6.24 9.48 2.33
CA LEU A 216 -5.26 8.92 3.27
C LEU A 216 -5.87 8.62 4.65
N TRP A 217 -7.15 8.18 4.71
CA TRP A 217 -7.87 8.09 5.98
C TRP A 217 -7.21 7.11 6.95
N GLY A 218 -6.84 5.92 6.49
CA GLY A 218 -6.25 4.89 7.33
C GLY A 218 -4.87 5.24 7.87
N SER A 219 -3.99 5.78 7.04
CA SER A 219 -2.66 6.22 7.49
C SER A 219 -2.73 7.44 8.39
N ASN A 220 -3.64 8.40 8.10
CA ASN A 220 -3.92 9.53 8.99
C ASN A 220 -4.45 9.09 10.35
N TYR A 221 -5.35 8.08 10.36
CA TYR A 221 -5.85 7.52 11.62
C TYR A 221 -4.72 6.85 12.39
N PHE A 222 -3.91 6.02 11.71
CA PHE A 222 -2.80 5.31 12.35
C PHE A 222 -1.80 6.26 13.02
N VAL A 223 -1.33 7.31 12.33
CA VAL A 223 -0.33 8.22 12.91
C VAL A 223 -0.86 9.05 14.07
N LYS A 224 -2.19 9.26 14.15
CA LYS A 224 -2.86 9.93 15.27
C LYS A 224 -3.18 8.97 16.42
N ASN A 225 -3.37 7.69 16.13
CA ASN A 225 -3.72 6.62 17.08
C ASN A 225 -2.80 5.41 16.88
N PRO A 226 -1.48 5.58 17.02
CA PRO A 226 -0.52 4.55 16.69
C PRO A 226 -0.60 3.36 17.66
N THR A 227 -0.42 2.15 17.16
CA THR A 227 -0.37 0.92 17.97
C THR A 227 1.03 0.59 18.49
N ILE A 228 2.01 1.42 18.12
CA ILE A 228 3.38 1.42 18.65
C ILE A 228 3.80 2.84 19.00
N GLU A 229 4.86 3.01 19.75
CA GLU A 229 5.46 4.31 20.00
C GLU A 229 6.12 4.87 18.73
N LEU A 230 5.55 5.95 18.14
CA LEU A 230 6.09 6.55 16.90
C LEU A 230 7.55 7.00 17.05
N SER A 231 7.99 7.34 18.27
CA SER A 231 9.38 7.67 18.56
C SER A 231 10.35 6.53 18.29
N THR A 232 9.90 5.28 18.23
CA THR A 232 10.71 4.11 17.85
C THR A 232 10.83 3.93 16.35
N VAL A 233 9.96 4.57 15.56
CA VAL A 233 9.98 4.45 14.11
C VAL A 233 11.26 5.09 13.57
N ASN A 234 11.99 4.32 12.77
CA ASN A 234 13.20 4.76 12.10
C ASN A 234 12.88 5.47 10.78
N TYR A 235 12.10 4.80 9.94
CA TYR A 235 11.58 5.33 8.67
C TYR A 235 10.37 4.50 8.21
N MET A 236 9.66 5.02 7.19
CA MET A 236 8.54 4.33 6.55
C MET A 236 8.79 4.17 5.06
N ILE A 237 8.48 2.97 4.55
CA ILE A 237 8.42 2.64 3.12
C ILE A 237 6.96 2.45 2.73
N ASN A 238 6.54 3.16 1.70
CA ASN A 238 5.22 3.03 1.08
C ASN A 238 5.34 2.48 -0.35
N MET A 239 4.48 1.55 -0.71
CA MET A 239 4.41 1.00 -2.06
C MET A 239 3.01 1.24 -2.62
N ASP A 240 2.97 1.93 -3.74
CA ASP A 240 1.72 2.29 -4.38
C ASP A 240 1.90 2.25 -5.89
N MET A 241 1.11 1.40 -6.58
CA MET A 241 1.22 1.12 -8.01
C MET A 241 2.64 0.68 -8.42
N VAL A 242 3.08 -0.48 -7.95
CA VAL A 242 4.42 -1.03 -8.21
C VAL A 242 4.43 -2.22 -9.18
N GLY A 243 3.29 -2.52 -9.81
CA GLY A 243 3.08 -3.68 -10.67
C GLY A 243 3.18 -3.43 -12.18
N ARG A 244 3.37 -2.20 -12.63
CA ARG A 244 3.40 -1.86 -14.09
C ARG A 244 4.76 -1.34 -14.55
N MET A 245 5.84 -1.92 -14.02
CA MET A 245 7.19 -1.56 -14.44
C MET A 245 7.34 -1.68 -15.97
N ASN A 246 7.86 -0.61 -16.59
CA ASN A 246 8.06 -0.51 -18.03
C ASN A 246 9.32 -1.26 -18.50
N GLU A 247 9.54 -1.34 -19.83
CA GLU A 247 10.70 -2.00 -20.43
C GLU A 247 12.04 -1.34 -20.06
N GLU A 248 12.02 -0.02 -19.77
CA GLU A 248 13.20 0.72 -19.31
C GLU A 248 13.53 0.45 -17.83
N LYS A 249 12.73 -0.36 -17.15
CA LYS A 249 12.81 -0.65 -15.71
C LYS A 249 12.82 0.62 -14.85
N THR A 250 11.95 1.57 -15.18
CA THR A 250 11.85 2.83 -14.45
C THR A 250 11.14 2.62 -13.12
N LEU A 251 11.73 3.15 -12.04
CA LEU A 251 11.19 3.12 -10.69
C LEU A 251 11.28 4.53 -10.11
N ALA A 252 10.13 5.15 -9.84
CA ALA A 252 10.07 6.42 -9.14
C ALA A 252 10.18 6.17 -7.62
N ILE A 253 10.97 7.02 -6.96
CA ILE A 253 11.18 6.99 -5.52
C ILE A 253 11.06 8.42 -4.97
N ASN A 254 9.95 8.71 -4.28
CA ASN A 254 9.74 9.99 -3.65
C ASN A 254 10.19 9.96 -2.18
N GLY A 255 10.45 11.14 -1.61
CA GLY A 255 10.86 11.27 -0.22
C GLY A 255 12.36 11.13 0.03
N VAL A 256 13.20 11.03 -1.01
CA VAL A 256 14.64 10.81 -0.83
C VAL A 256 15.32 11.95 -0.06
N GLY A 257 14.76 13.18 -0.08
CA GLY A 257 15.24 14.32 0.69
C GLY A 257 14.89 14.26 2.18
N THR A 258 14.03 13.33 2.61
CA THR A 258 13.58 13.25 4.01
C THR A 258 14.64 12.65 4.95
N SER A 259 15.68 12.05 4.39
CA SER A 259 16.90 11.66 5.12
C SER A 259 18.13 11.69 4.21
N PRO A 260 19.28 12.22 4.68
CA PRO A 260 20.52 12.24 3.89
C PRO A 260 21.09 10.84 3.60
N SER A 261 20.64 9.81 4.33
CA SER A 261 21.09 8.42 4.12
C SER A 261 20.41 7.74 2.91
N PHE A 262 19.28 8.23 2.44
CA PHE A 262 18.49 7.51 1.44
C PHE A 262 19.19 7.45 0.08
N LEU A 263 19.50 8.59 -0.53
CA LEU A 263 19.99 8.62 -1.91
C LEU A 263 21.26 7.79 -2.13
N PRO A 264 22.33 7.91 -1.28
CA PRO A 264 23.52 7.10 -1.46
C PRO A 264 23.29 5.59 -1.36
N ILE A 265 22.35 5.17 -0.48
CA ILE A 265 22.04 3.75 -0.28
C ILE A 265 21.18 3.23 -1.43
N LEU A 266 20.17 4.00 -1.88
CA LEU A 266 19.36 3.66 -3.06
C LEU A 266 20.23 3.39 -4.30
N GLU A 267 21.24 4.22 -4.56
CA GLU A 267 22.19 4.02 -5.65
C GLU A 267 23.04 2.76 -5.44
N THR A 268 23.54 2.54 -4.22
CA THR A 268 24.41 1.40 -3.90
C THR A 268 23.71 0.05 -4.08
N VAL A 269 22.43 -0.06 -3.68
CA VAL A 269 21.66 -1.31 -3.75
C VAL A 269 21.03 -1.57 -5.12
N ASN A 270 21.19 -0.66 -6.07
CA ASN A 270 20.66 -0.79 -7.44
C ASN A 270 21.51 -1.73 -8.31
N THR A 271 21.55 -3.00 -7.97
CA THR A 271 22.31 -4.03 -8.68
C THR A 271 21.61 -4.53 -9.96
N ASP A 272 20.31 -4.27 -10.10
CA ASP A 272 19.50 -4.70 -11.26
C ASP A 272 19.44 -3.65 -12.37
N SER A 273 20.19 -2.55 -12.22
CA SER A 273 20.23 -1.44 -13.17
C SER A 273 18.84 -0.82 -13.43
N LEU A 274 18.05 -0.65 -12.37
CA LEU A 274 16.80 0.09 -12.45
C LEU A 274 17.08 1.55 -12.80
N LYS A 275 16.23 2.14 -13.64
CA LYS A 275 16.26 3.58 -13.89
C LYS A 275 15.52 4.29 -12.75
N LEU A 276 16.27 4.79 -11.78
CA LEU A 276 15.69 5.48 -10.63
C LEU A 276 15.33 6.93 -11.02
N VAL A 277 14.08 7.31 -10.77
CA VAL A 277 13.59 8.70 -10.86
C VAL A 277 13.26 9.15 -9.45
N THR A 278 14.07 10.06 -8.89
CA THR A 278 13.96 10.42 -7.48
C THR A 278 13.39 11.82 -7.28
N SER A 279 12.57 12.00 -6.24
CA SER A 279 12.05 13.27 -5.78
C SER A 279 12.36 13.49 -4.30
N GLU A 280 12.81 14.71 -3.94
CA GLU A 280 13.17 15.05 -2.56
C GLU A 280 11.96 15.10 -1.62
N SER A 281 10.77 15.51 -2.13
CA SER A 281 9.58 15.80 -1.32
C SER A 281 9.10 14.60 -0.52
N GLY A 282 8.88 14.79 0.77
CA GLY A 282 8.19 13.83 1.64
C GLY A 282 6.67 13.95 1.58
N VAL A 283 6.14 14.98 0.91
CA VAL A 283 4.70 15.15 0.65
C VAL A 283 4.40 14.61 -0.74
N GLY A 284 3.40 13.76 -0.85
CA GLY A 284 2.95 13.18 -2.10
C GLY A 284 1.53 12.62 -2.00
N PRO A 285 1.00 12.02 -3.05
CA PRO A 285 -0.40 11.61 -3.14
C PRO A 285 -0.66 10.21 -2.56
N SER A 286 0.11 9.75 -1.56
CA SER A 286 -0.09 8.44 -0.94
C SER A 286 0.30 8.44 0.55
N ASP A 287 0.11 7.33 1.24
CA ASP A 287 0.15 7.14 2.70
C ASP A 287 1.45 7.57 3.39
N HIS A 288 2.59 7.59 2.68
CA HIS A 288 3.87 8.10 3.21
C HIS A 288 3.75 9.54 3.72
N THR A 289 2.87 10.35 3.14
CA THR A 289 2.63 11.73 3.54
C THR A 289 2.19 11.84 5.00
N SER A 290 1.32 10.92 5.46
CA SER A 290 0.86 10.89 6.84
C SER A 290 2.01 10.73 7.84
N PHE A 291 3.01 9.90 7.52
CA PHE A 291 4.20 9.68 8.35
C PHE A 291 5.19 10.84 8.26
N TYR A 292 5.40 11.38 7.06
CA TYR A 292 6.23 12.55 6.89
C TYR A 292 5.78 13.74 7.73
N LEU A 293 4.45 13.95 7.84
CA LEU A 293 3.87 15.01 8.68
C LEU A 293 4.06 14.77 10.19
N GLN A 294 4.59 13.61 10.60
CA GLN A 294 5.05 13.30 11.96
C GLN A 294 6.56 13.39 12.10
N ASP A 295 7.24 14.11 11.21
CA ASP A 295 8.70 14.27 11.19
C ASP A 295 9.46 12.93 11.10
N LEU A 296 8.90 11.96 10.36
CA LEU A 296 9.53 10.66 10.08
C LEU A 296 10.11 10.64 8.66
N PRO A 297 11.32 10.07 8.46
CA PRO A 297 11.85 9.81 7.12
C PRO A 297 10.94 8.85 6.36
N VAL A 298 10.66 9.12 5.09
CA VAL A 298 9.77 8.32 4.27
C VAL A 298 10.32 8.09 2.87
N LEU A 299 9.98 6.93 2.29
CA LEU A 299 10.17 6.63 0.88
C LEU A 299 8.86 6.13 0.29
N HIS A 300 8.53 6.56 -0.90
CA HIS A 300 7.38 6.08 -1.66
C HIS A 300 7.84 5.54 -3.01
N PHE A 301 7.50 4.28 -3.28
CA PHE A 301 7.86 3.54 -4.49
C PHE A 301 6.68 3.46 -5.45
N PHE A 302 6.94 3.71 -6.74
CA PHE A 302 5.93 3.83 -7.76
C PHE A 302 6.51 3.48 -9.14
N THR A 303 5.83 2.67 -9.96
CA THR A 303 6.32 2.29 -11.30
C THR A 303 5.77 3.14 -12.44
N GLY A 304 4.94 4.13 -12.12
CA GLY A 304 4.37 5.05 -13.08
C GLY A 304 2.88 4.85 -13.30
N GLN A 305 2.24 5.90 -13.74
CA GLN A 305 0.84 5.89 -14.08
C GLN A 305 0.67 5.28 -15.49
N HIS A 306 -0.46 4.65 -15.73
CA HIS A 306 -0.78 3.99 -16.99
C HIS A 306 -2.22 4.30 -17.44
N GLU A 307 -2.56 3.91 -18.67
CA GLU A 307 -3.85 4.24 -19.26
C GLU A 307 -5.06 3.62 -18.54
N ASP A 308 -4.84 2.56 -17.73
CA ASP A 308 -5.88 1.86 -16.97
C ASP A 308 -6.09 2.45 -15.56
N TYR A 309 -5.27 3.41 -15.13
CA TYR A 309 -5.36 4.05 -13.82
C TYR A 309 -6.76 4.57 -13.53
N HIS A 310 -7.31 4.21 -12.37
CA HIS A 310 -8.66 4.54 -11.92
C HIS A 310 -9.77 4.14 -12.91
N LYS A 311 -9.59 3.02 -13.61
CA LYS A 311 -10.57 2.46 -14.55
C LYS A 311 -10.84 0.98 -14.28
N PRO A 312 -12.00 0.48 -14.74
CA PRO A 312 -12.32 -0.95 -14.64
C PRO A 312 -11.34 -1.87 -15.37
N SER A 313 -10.49 -1.32 -16.23
CA SER A 313 -9.49 -2.09 -16.99
C SER A 313 -8.18 -2.33 -16.23
N ASP A 314 -8.02 -1.82 -15.00
CA ASP A 314 -6.84 -2.14 -14.17
C ASP A 314 -6.97 -3.53 -13.55
N ASP A 315 -6.68 -4.54 -14.36
CA ASP A 315 -6.85 -5.96 -14.05
C ASP A 315 -5.54 -6.72 -13.86
N SER A 316 -5.60 -7.83 -13.10
CA SER A 316 -4.45 -8.64 -12.70
C SER A 316 -3.65 -9.25 -13.86
N ASN A 317 -4.26 -9.45 -15.03
CA ASN A 317 -3.59 -9.94 -16.24
C ASN A 317 -2.67 -8.92 -16.91
N LEU A 318 -2.75 -7.65 -16.52
CA LEU A 318 -1.91 -6.55 -17.03
C LEU A 318 -0.68 -6.30 -16.15
N ILE A 319 -0.57 -6.94 -15.00
CA ILE A 319 0.56 -6.78 -14.08
C ILE A 319 1.84 -7.42 -14.65
N ASN A 320 2.93 -6.67 -14.61
CA ASN A 320 4.28 -7.16 -14.86
C ASN A 320 4.85 -7.80 -13.59
N TYR A 321 4.54 -9.07 -13.36
CA TYR A 321 4.93 -9.78 -12.13
C TYR A 321 6.44 -9.92 -11.96
N ASP A 322 7.21 -10.03 -13.05
CA ASP A 322 8.67 -10.06 -13.00
C ASP A 322 9.22 -8.70 -12.58
N GLY A 323 8.63 -7.61 -13.07
CA GLY A 323 8.92 -6.24 -12.64
C GLY A 323 8.55 -6.00 -11.18
N LEU A 324 7.39 -6.49 -10.75
CA LEU A 324 6.94 -6.40 -9.35
C LEU A 324 7.91 -7.14 -8.41
N LEU A 325 8.36 -8.35 -8.80
CA LEU A 325 9.38 -9.08 -8.04
C LEU A 325 10.71 -8.31 -7.97
N LEU A 326 11.12 -7.65 -9.05
CA LEU A 326 12.31 -6.78 -9.03
C LEU A 326 12.19 -5.65 -8.02
N VAL A 327 11.01 -4.99 -7.92
CA VAL A 327 10.76 -3.94 -6.91
C VAL A 327 10.87 -4.54 -5.50
N VAL A 328 10.23 -5.67 -5.24
CA VAL A 328 10.31 -6.35 -3.94
C VAL A 328 11.77 -6.66 -3.57
N LYS A 329 12.55 -7.21 -4.49
CA LYS A 329 13.96 -7.55 -4.26
C LYS A 329 14.84 -6.31 -4.09
N TYR A 330 14.52 -5.22 -4.77
CA TYR A 330 15.20 -3.94 -4.58
C TYR A 330 14.94 -3.38 -3.18
N ILE A 331 13.68 -3.38 -2.73
CA ILE A 331 13.30 -2.90 -1.38
C ILE A 331 13.90 -3.82 -0.30
N GLU A 332 13.93 -5.15 -0.50
CA GLU A 332 14.61 -6.09 0.41
C GLU A 332 16.08 -5.68 0.64
N ARG A 333 16.84 -5.43 -0.44
CA ARG A 333 18.24 -5.00 -0.34
C ARG A 333 18.38 -3.64 0.33
N LEU A 334 17.49 -2.70 0.00
CA LEU A 334 17.46 -1.38 0.62
C LEU A 334 17.25 -1.49 2.13
N VAL A 335 16.24 -2.25 2.56
CA VAL A 335 15.95 -2.49 3.97
C VAL A 335 17.15 -3.14 4.66
N GLY A 336 17.74 -4.16 4.05
CA GLY A 336 18.94 -4.84 4.60
C GLY A 336 20.13 -3.89 4.80
N GLN A 337 20.36 -2.97 3.87
CA GLN A 337 21.45 -1.99 3.99
C GLN A 337 21.12 -0.91 5.03
N LEU A 338 19.90 -0.37 5.04
CA LEU A 338 19.45 0.65 5.99
C LEU A 338 19.33 0.10 7.42
N ASP A 339 19.05 -1.20 7.59
CA ASP A 339 18.98 -1.84 8.91
C ASP A 339 20.33 -1.83 9.64
N ALA A 340 21.44 -1.85 8.90
CA ALA A 340 22.80 -1.74 9.44
C ALA A 340 23.16 -0.31 9.89
N GLU A 341 22.41 0.69 9.45
CA GLU A 341 22.65 2.10 9.81
C GLU A 341 22.09 2.45 11.21
N PRO A 342 22.64 3.46 11.88
CA PRO A 342 21.99 4.08 13.04
C PRO A 342 20.58 4.56 12.71
N LYS A 343 19.81 4.97 13.73
CA LYS A 343 18.53 5.64 13.50
C LYS A 343 18.73 6.84 12.57
N LEU A 344 17.95 6.88 11.48
CA LEU A 344 18.07 7.91 10.45
C LEU A 344 17.67 9.28 10.98
N SER A 345 18.35 10.31 10.53
CA SER A 345 17.97 11.71 10.83
C SER A 345 16.89 12.14 9.86
N PHE A 346 15.82 12.75 10.39
CA PHE A 346 14.79 13.39 9.58
C PHE A 346 15.29 14.75 9.05
N THR A 347 14.97 15.01 7.79
CA THR A 347 15.17 16.30 7.14
C THR A 347 13.85 16.79 6.58
N LYS A 348 13.43 17.96 7.00
CA LYS A 348 12.25 18.60 6.46
C LYS A 348 12.53 19.09 5.03
N THR A 349 11.74 18.64 4.06
CA THR A 349 11.90 19.04 2.67
C THR A 349 11.30 20.44 2.43
N LYS A 350 11.76 21.14 1.39
CA LYS A 350 11.37 22.54 1.11
C LYS A 350 9.87 22.74 0.84
N ASP A 351 9.19 21.67 0.44
CA ASP A 351 7.76 21.71 0.09
C ASP A 351 6.82 21.63 1.30
N SER A 352 7.37 21.51 2.49
CA SER A 352 6.62 21.31 3.74
C SER A 352 6.25 22.61 4.47
N ASN A 353 5.99 23.71 3.76
CA ASN A 353 5.40 24.90 4.37
C ASN A 353 3.91 24.66 4.67
N GLY A 354 3.65 23.78 5.62
CA GLY A 354 2.49 23.82 6.53
C GLY A 354 1.12 23.42 6.02
N ASP A 355 0.83 23.45 4.72
CA ASP A 355 -0.48 23.06 4.18
C ASP A 355 -0.29 22.11 3.00
N SER A 356 -0.76 20.88 3.15
CA SER A 356 -1.07 20.05 1.97
C SER A 356 -2.02 20.84 1.09
N PRO A 357 -1.73 21.03 -0.22
CA PRO A 357 -2.56 21.84 -1.08
C PRO A 357 -3.98 21.27 -1.09
N ARG A 358 -4.96 22.06 -0.67
CA ARG A 358 -6.38 21.68 -0.71
C ARG A 358 -6.94 22.12 -2.06
N PHE A 359 -7.41 21.16 -2.84
CA PHE A 359 -7.97 21.44 -4.16
C PHE A 359 -9.48 21.62 -4.04
N THR A 360 -9.97 22.80 -4.44
CA THR A 360 -11.39 23.05 -4.66
C THR A 360 -11.78 22.91 -6.12
N VAL A 361 -10.75 22.79 -7.00
CA VAL A 361 -10.89 22.64 -8.44
C VAL A 361 -9.94 21.56 -8.97
N SER A 362 -10.23 21.05 -10.16
CA SER A 362 -9.35 20.12 -10.88
C SER A 362 -9.13 20.64 -12.30
N LEU A 363 -7.90 20.66 -12.75
CA LEU A 363 -7.60 20.90 -14.16
C LEU A 363 -8.07 19.72 -15.05
N GLY A 364 -8.12 18.51 -14.47
CA GLY A 364 -8.49 17.29 -15.18
C GLY A 364 -7.34 16.76 -16.03
N VAL A 365 -6.13 16.85 -15.52
CA VAL A 365 -4.95 16.20 -16.10
C VAL A 365 -4.50 15.07 -15.20
N VAL A 366 -3.91 14.07 -15.81
CA VAL A 366 -3.17 12.99 -15.18
C VAL A 366 -1.70 13.36 -15.31
N PRO A 367 -1.01 13.63 -14.21
CA PRO A 367 0.40 13.98 -14.24
C PRO A 367 1.29 12.79 -14.56
N ASP A 368 2.40 13.05 -15.23
CA ASP A 368 3.46 12.08 -15.44
C ASP A 368 4.47 12.14 -14.29
N TYR A 369 4.36 11.20 -13.36
CA TYR A 369 5.23 11.10 -12.19
C TYR A 369 6.64 10.56 -12.51
N LEU A 370 6.86 10.02 -13.71
CA LEU A 370 8.16 9.55 -14.16
C LEU A 370 8.92 10.62 -14.97
N TYR A 371 8.35 11.81 -15.10
CA TYR A 371 9.01 12.90 -15.80
C TYR A 371 10.03 13.59 -14.91
N ASP A 372 11.30 13.55 -15.32
CA ASP A 372 12.45 14.11 -14.61
C ASP A 372 12.88 15.52 -15.12
N GLY A 373 12.13 16.08 -16.07
CA GLY A 373 12.37 17.41 -16.62
C GLY A 373 11.73 18.54 -15.80
N LYS A 374 11.91 19.78 -16.28
CA LYS A 374 11.27 20.96 -15.67
C LYS A 374 9.82 21.08 -16.08
N GLY A 375 8.95 21.34 -15.10
CA GLY A 375 7.51 21.47 -15.31
C GLY A 375 6.75 20.23 -14.89
N MET A 376 5.46 20.18 -15.19
CA MET A 376 4.61 19.02 -14.96
C MET A 376 4.13 18.49 -16.31
N ARG A 377 4.63 17.32 -16.73
CA ARG A 377 4.21 16.66 -17.97
C ARG A 377 2.85 16.01 -17.77
N ILE A 378 1.99 16.14 -18.77
CA ILE A 378 0.67 15.52 -18.80
C ILE A 378 0.79 14.12 -19.39
N ASP A 379 0.40 13.09 -18.65
CA ASP A 379 0.29 11.72 -19.13
C ASP A 379 -1.12 11.39 -19.67
N GLY A 380 -2.13 12.11 -19.20
CA GLY A 380 -3.51 11.96 -19.67
C GLY A 380 -4.35 13.20 -19.40
N VAL A 381 -5.48 13.32 -20.11
CA VAL A 381 -6.46 14.38 -19.91
C VAL A 381 -7.83 13.74 -19.74
N SER A 382 -8.51 14.11 -18.66
CA SER A 382 -9.87 13.66 -18.37
C SER A 382 -10.88 14.37 -19.26
N GLU A 383 -11.88 13.63 -19.74
CA GLU A 383 -12.98 14.20 -20.52
C GLU A 383 -13.84 15.14 -19.67
N ASP A 384 -14.45 16.13 -20.34
CA ASP A 384 -15.33 17.15 -19.73
C ASP A 384 -14.67 17.95 -18.59
N LYS A 385 -13.36 18.07 -18.60
CA LYS A 385 -12.58 18.85 -17.64
C LYS A 385 -11.92 20.06 -18.30
N PRO A 386 -11.51 21.06 -17.49
CA PRO A 386 -10.90 22.30 -17.98
C PRO A 386 -9.73 22.10 -18.94
N ALA A 387 -8.87 21.11 -18.71
CA ALA A 387 -7.74 20.81 -19.58
C ALA A 387 -8.17 20.44 -21.00
N GLN A 388 -9.13 19.51 -21.11
CA GLN A 388 -9.65 19.09 -22.42
C GLN A 388 -10.30 20.29 -23.16
N ALA A 389 -11.16 21.04 -22.43
CA ALA A 389 -11.83 22.22 -23.01
C ALA A 389 -10.84 23.30 -23.47
N SER A 390 -9.65 23.34 -22.87
CA SER A 390 -8.57 24.29 -23.20
C SER A 390 -7.59 23.75 -24.25
N GLY A 391 -7.79 22.54 -24.77
CA GLY A 391 -6.94 21.92 -25.78
C GLY A 391 -5.59 21.39 -25.24
N LEU A 392 -5.43 21.21 -23.93
CA LEU A 392 -4.29 20.50 -23.36
C LEU A 392 -4.40 19.01 -23.69
N MET A 393 -3.27 18.32 -23.87
CA MET A 393 -3.24 16.90 -24.23
C MET A 393 -2.04 16.19 -23.61
N LYS A 394 -2.05 14.87 -23.68
CA LYS A 394 -0.92 14.02 -23.28
C LYS A 394 0.37 14.47 -23.97
N GLY A 395 1.45 14.55 -23.20
CA GLY A 395 2.76 14.98 -23.63
C GLY A 395 3.03 16.47 -23.48
N ASP A 396 2.02 17.32 -23.19
CA ASP A 396 2.23 18.73 -22.87
C ASP A 396 2.96 18.84 -21.52
N ILE A 397 3.87 19.81 -21.42
CA ILE A 397 4.59 20.12 -20.17
C ILE A 397 4.10 21.48 -19.66
N ILE A 398 3.37 21.49 -18.57
CA ILE A 398 2.92 22.72 -17.92
C ILE A 398 4.11 23.41 -17.24
N LEU A 399 4.36 24.65 -17.62
CA LEU A 399 5.48 25.47 -17.14
C LEU A 399 5.05 26.65 -16.26
N GLN A 400 3.78 27.08 -16.39
CA GLN A 400 3.22 28.17 -15.59
C GLN A 400 1.70 28.05 -15.52
N MET A 401 1.11 28.41 -14.39
CA MET A 401 -0.33 28.50 -14.19
C MET A 401 -0.65 29.82 -13.45
N GLY A 402 -1.30 30.76 -14.13
CA GLY A 402 -1.44 32.12 -13.63
C GLY A 402 -0.07 32.75 -13.37
N ASP A 403 0.13 33.29 -12.19
CA ASP A 403 1.41 33.89 -11.76
C ASP A 403 2.43 32.86 -11.22
N SER A 404 2.04 31.60 -11.07
CA SER A 404 2.86 30.55 -10.49
C SER A 404 3.70 29.82 -11.55
N THR A 405 5.02 29.81 -11.37
CA THR A 405 5.93 28.98 -12.17
C THR A 405 5.85 27.54 -11.73
N ILE A 406 5.69 26.63 -12.68
CA ILE A 406 5.66 25.20 -12.45
C ILE A 406 7.01 24.60 -12.82
N VAL A 407 7.69 24.04 -11.82
CA VAL A 407 9.01 23.41 -11.98
C VAL A 407 8.96 21.90 -11.74
N ASP A 408 7.92 21.45 -11.04
CA ASP A 408 7.68 20.06 -10.65
C ASP A 408 6.19 19.85 -10.30
N MET A 409 5.83 18.62 -9.92
CA MET A 409 4.48 18.25 -9.49
C MET A 409 3.99 19.08 -8.30
N MET A 410 4.84 19.32 -7.30
CA MET A 410 4.44 20.03 -6.09
C MET A 410 4.13 21.50 -6.37
N SER A 411 4.89 22.15 -7.24
CA SER A 411 4.62 23.53 -7.67
C SER A 411 3.31 23.60 -8.48
N TYR A 412 2.99 22.56 -9.28
CA TYR A 412 1.70 22.45 -9.96
C TYR A 412 0.55 22.32 -8.95
N MET A 413 0.68 21.44 -7.97
CA MET A 413 -0.33 21.26 -6.92
C MET A 413 -0.57 22.57 -6.15
N ARG A 414 0.49 23.27 -5.72
CA ARG A 414 0.36 24.58 -5.08
C ARG A 414 -0.32 25.62 -5.96
N ALA A 415 0.04 25.67 -7.22
CA ALA A 415 -0.59 26.59 -8.16
C ALA A 415 -2.09 26.31 -8.32
N LEU A 416 -2.46 25.02 -8.44
CA LEU A 416 -3.85 24.60 -8.57
C LEU A 416 -4.70 24.93 -7.32
N SER A 417 -4.12 24.82 -6.12
CA SER A 417 -4.81 25.12 -4.85
C SER A 417 -5.19 26.59 -4.67
N ALA A 418 -4.60 27.50 -5.45
CA ALA A 418 -4.92 28.92 -5.40
C ALA A 418 -6.23 29.27 -6.14
N PHE A 419 -6.84 28.34 -6.89
CA PHE A 419 -8.04 28.59 -7.69
C PHE A 419 -9.30 28.01 -7.07
N GLN A 420 -10.44 28.61 -7.42
CA GLN A 420 -11.77 28.21 -7.02
C GLN A 420 -12.67 27.99 -8.24
N LYS A 421 -13.79 27.28 -8.05
CA LYS A 421 -14.77 27.04 -9.11
C LYS A 421 -15.29 28.37 -9.68
N GLY A 422 -15.18 28.53 -10.98
CA GLY A 422 -15.54 29.73 -11.72
C GLY A 422 -14.36 30.62 -12.07
N ASP A 423 -13.19 30.42 -11.48
CA ASP A 423 -11.98 31.17 -11.80
C ASP A 423 -11.50 30.88 -13.23
N SER A 424 -10.81 31.84 -13.80
CA SER A 424 -10.17 31.71 -15.11
C SER A 424 -8.71 32.14 -15.02
N THR A 425 -7.82 31.34 -15.62
CA THR A 425 -6.39 31.59 -15.64
C THR A 425 -5.78 31.26 -16.99
N SER A 426 -4.52 31.64 -17.22
CA SER A 426 -3.74 31.14 -18.34
C SER A 426 -2.79 30.03 -17.86
N VAL A 427 -2.60 29.03 -18.72
CA VAL A 427 -1.63 27.96 -18.53
C VAL A 427 -0.64 28.02 -19.66
N THR A 428 0.63 28.30 -19.33
CA THR A 428 1.72 28.21 -20.29
C THR A 428 2.28 26.80 -20.28
N TYR A 429 2.40 26.20 -21.46
CA TYR A 429 2.88 24.83 -21.62
C TYR A 429 3.80 24.68 -22.81
N GLU A 430 4.61 23.63 -22.83
CA GLU A 430 5.43 23.25 -23.97
C GLU A 430 4.83 22.04 -24.67
N ARG A 431 4.75 22.10 -26.00
CA ARG A 431 4.31 20.99 -26.86
C ARG A 431 5.27 20.87 -28.02
N ALA A 432 5.92 19.72 -28.16
CA ALA A 432 6.91 19.48 -29.23
C ALA A 432 8.00 20.56 -29.32
N GLY A 433 8.48 21.08 -28.19
CA GLY A 433 9.50 22.12 -28.09
C GLY A 433 8.98 23.54 -28.30
N ALA A 434 7.69 23.73 -28.60
CA ALA A 434 7.08 25.06 -28.77
C ALA A 434 6.36 25.49 -27.48
N LYS A 435 6.64 26.69 -26.99
CA LYS A 435 5.96 27.30 -25.86
C LYS A 435 4.63 27.89 -26.29
N LEU A 436 3.54 27.42 -25.70
CA LEU A 436 2.16 27.77 -26.02
C LEU A 436 1.41 28.24 -24.76
N GLU A 437 0.24 28.85 -24.96
CA GLU A 437 -0.62 29.31 -23.89
C GLU A 437 -2.07 28.88 -24.14
N ALA A 438 -2.73 28.37 -23.10
CA ALA A 438 -4.14 28.03 -23.12
C ALA A 438 -4.89 28.81 -22.01
N LYS A 439 -6.09 29.25 -22.30
CA LYS A 439 -7.01 29.84 -21.32
C LYS A 439 -7.84 28.73 -20.69
N VAL A 440 -7.77 28.63 -19.38
CA VAL A 440 -8.46 27.61 -18.57
C VAL A 440 -9.55 28.30 -17.74
N LYS A 441 -10.71 27.66 -17.65
CA LYS A 441 -11.79 28.04 -16.73
C LYS A 441 -12.15 26.83 -15.88
N PHE A 442 -12.06 27.00 -14.55
CA PHE A 442 -12.41 25.98 -13.57
C PHE A 442 -13.90 25.90 -13.25
#